data_fddf6ce4a9bdccf12979ac297d7c366e
#
_entry.id   fddf6ce4a9bdccf12979ac297d7c366e
#
_cell.length_a   1.000
_cell.length_b   1.000
_cell.length_c   1.000
_cell.angle_alpha   90.00
_cell.angle_beta   90.00
_cell.angle_gamma   90.00
#
_symmetry.space_group_name_H-M   'P 1'
#
loop_
_entity.id
_entity.type
_entity.pdbx_description
1 polymer ?
#
loop_
_entity_poly.entity_id
_entity_poly.type
_entity_poly.pdbx_seq_one_letter_code
_entity_poly.pdbx_strand_id
1 'polypeptide(L)'
;SQKIDRVIAIMTSGNLLSLNAFKQTGNFLEKLFIDYVDIEYCLRLKQNNFSVYRVNNIVLEHNEGDLLRKRIFGKFFYPINNPPIRIYYKTRNLLYILKKYKKIEPNRMKEEVNVFIRNIIKMIIFENQKISKLKMMFLGILDFYRNNMGRKID
;
A
#
# COMPACT_ATOMS: atom_id res chain seq x y z
N SER A 1 -3.94 -25.19 12.06
CA SER A 1 -3.34 -24.12 11.23
C SER A 1 -1.84 -24.02 11.50
N GLN A 2 -1.03 -23.83 10.48
CA GLN A 2 0.41 -23.61 10.67
C GLN A 2 0.59 -22.33 11.50
N LYS A 3 1.52 -22.36 12.45
CA LYS A 3 1.83 -21.20 13.31
C LYS A 3 2.51 -20.08 12.54
N ILE A 4 3.14 -20.40 11.40
CA ILE A 4 3.95 -19.47 10.58
C ILE A 4 3.61 -19.71 9.10
N ASP A 5 3.28 -18.64 8.37
CA ASP A 5 3.04 -18.65 6.93
C ASP A 5 4.11 -17.84 6.20
N ARG A 6 4.61 -18.35 5.09
CA ARG A 6 5.40 -17.55 4.16
C ARG A 6 4.47 -16.64 3.36
N VAL A 7 4.75 -15.34 3.36
CA VAL A 7 3.92 -14.32 2.69
C VAL A 7 4.76 -13.47 1.75
N ILE A 8 4.11 -12.76 0.83
CA ILE A 8 4.81 -11.87 -0.11
C ILE A 8 5.11 -10.51 0.53
N ALA A 9 4.18 -10.00 1.31
CA ALA A 9 4.33 -8.72 2.00
C ALA A 9 3.55 -8.70 3.31
N ILE A 10 4.04 -7.90 4.26
CA ILE A 10 3.39 -7.60 5.53
C ILE A 10 3.52 -6.10 5.82
N MET A 11 2.68 -5.60 6.71
CA MET A 11 2.79 -4.21 7.20
C MET A 11 4.03 -4.05 8.10
N THR A 12 4.54 -2.83 8.21
CA THR A 12 5.70 -2.54 9.06
C THR A 12 5.38 -2.56 10.55
N SER A 13 4.12 -2.33 10.93
CA SER A 13 3.70 -2.38 12.35
C SER A 13 3.90 -3.77 12.95
N GLY A 14 4.68 -3.85 14.03
CA GLY A 14 5.01 -5.12 14.70
C GLY A 14 5.94 -6.06 13.90
N ASN A 15 6.65 -5.53 12.91
CA ASN A 15 7.56 -6.30 12.08
C ASN A 15 8.95 -6.40 12.72
N LEU A 16 9.55 -7.58 12.64
CA LEU A 16 10.95 -7.82 12.98
C LEU A 16 11.76 -7.98 11.69
N LEU A 17 12.78 -7.15 11.54
CA LEU A 17 13.65 -7.16 10.37
C LEU A 17 15.03 -7.70 10.73
N SER A 18 15.50 -8.70 9.99
CA SER A 18 16.88 -9.18 10.10
C SER A 18 17.87 -8.09 9.70
N LEU A 19 18.83 -7.79 10.58
CA LEU A 19 19.89 -6.83 10.29
C LEU A 19 20.75 -7.24 9.08
N ASN A 20 20.96 -8.55 8.88
CA ASN A 20 21.67 -9.05 7.71
C ASN A 20 20.89 -8.77 6.43
N ALA A 21 19.58 -9.05 6.42
CA ALA A 21 18.72 -8.74 5.30
C ALA A 21 18.70 -7.22 5.01
N PHE A 22 18.61 -6.39 6.06
CA PHE A 22 18.66 -4.94 5.94
C PHE A 22 19.97 -4.43 5.32
N LYS A 23 21.11 -4.93 5.78
CA LYS A 23 22.43 -4.56 5.23
C LYS A 23 22.57 -4.90 3.75
N GLN A 24 21.98 -6.00 3.30
CA GLN A 24 22.07 -6.44 1.90
C GLN A 24 21.03 -5.75 1.00
N THR A 25 19.82 -5.50 1.51
CA THR A 25 18.74 -4.90 0.71
C THR A 25 18.71 -3.37 0.77
N GLY A 26 19.39 -2.78 1.75
CA GLY A 26 19.41 -1.32 1.97
C GLY A 26 18.15 -0.78 2.66
N ASN A 27 18.08 0.54 2.77
CA ASN A 27 17.03 1.26 3.49
C ASN A 27 15.68 1.21 2.78
N PHE A 28 14.60 1.52 3.51
CA PHE A 28 13.31 1.83 2.93
C PHE A 28 13.42 2.99 1.93
N LEU A 29 12.63 2.95 0.86
CA LEU A 29 12.68 4.00 -0.17
C LEU A 29 11.97 5.27 0.31
N GLU A 30 12.72 6.25 0.81
CA GLU A 30 12.21 7.54 1.26
C GLU A 30 11.39 8.28 0.20
N LYS A 31 11.72 8.08 -1.08
CA LYS A 31 10.99 8.67 -2.21
C LYS A 31 9.52 8.23 -2.30
N LEU A 32 9.11 7.14 -1.67
CA LEU A 32 7.70 6.75 -1.57
C LEU A 32 6.96 7.57 -0.52
N PHE A 33 7.64 8.01 0.52
CA PHE A 33 7.15 8.79 1.65
C PHE A 33 6.12 8.05 2.50
N ILE A 34 4.97 7.69 1.96
CA ILE A 34 3.87 6.95 2.63
C ILE A 34 3.13 6.08 1.63
N ASP A 35 2.51 5.01 2.09
CA ASP A 35 1.83 3.97 1.30
C ASP A 35 2.76 3.22 0.33
N TYR A 36 2.65 1.92 0.27
CA TYR A 36 3.49 1.00 -0.54
C TYR A 36 4.98 0.89 -0.12
N VAL A 37 5.41 1.55 0.93
CA VAL A 37 6.79 1.50 1.44
C VAL A 37 7.14 0.08 1.90
N ASP A 38 6.25 -0.51 2.69
CA ASP A 38 6.34 -1.87 3.21
C ASP A 38 6.26 -2.93 2.10
N ILE A 39 5.33 -2.78 1.19
CA ILE A 39 5.16 -3.70 0.05
C ILE A 39 6.42 -3.67 -0.84
N GLU A 40 6.93 -2.48 -1.15
CA GLU A 40 8.17 -2.33 -1.92
C GLU A 40 9.34 -3.02 -1.24
N TYR A 41 9.48 -2.80 0.07
CA TYR A 41 10.57 -3.39 0.82
C TYR A 41 10.50 -4.93 0.85
N CYS A 42 9.32 -5.50 1.07
CA CYS A 42 9.11 -6.95 1.03
C CYS A 42 9.41 -7.54 -0.35
N LEU A 43 9.01 -6.87 -1.43
CA LEU A 43 9.31 -7.29 -2.79
C LEU A 43 10.83 -7.26 -3.07
N ARG A 44 11.52 -6.25 -2.56
CA ARG A 44 12.97 -6.11 -2.67
C ARG A 44 13.72 -7.14 -1.83
N LEU A 45 13.23 -7.48 -0.63
CA LEU A 45 13.72 -8.61 0.15
C LEU A 45 13.64 -9.91 -0.66
N LYS A 46 12.50 -10.18 -1.29
CA LYS A 46 12.31 -11.36 -2.14
C LYS A 46 13.26 -11.38 -3.33
N GLN A 47 13.55 -10.24 -3.98
CA GLN A 47 14.54 -10.14 -5.06
C GLN A 47 15.96 -10.48 -4.61
N ASN A 48 16.28 -10.25 -3.33
CA ASN A 48 17.56 -10.59 -2.72
C ASN A 48 17.52 -11.97 -2.02
N ASN A 49 16.59 -12.85 -2.42
CA ASN A 49 16.44 -14.21 -1.90
C ASN A 49 16.09 -14.32 -0.41
N PHE A 50 15.59 -13.26 0.20
CA PHE A 50 15.03 -13.30 1.56
C PHE A 50 13.54 -13.67 1.53
N SER A 51 13.07 -14.32 2.58
CA SER A 51 11.67 -14.69 2.75
C SER A 51 11.03 -13.85 3.85
N VAL A 52 9.76 -13.54 3.67
CA VAL A 52 8.92 -12.84 4.64
C VAL A 52 7.95 -13.85 5.25
N TYR A 53 7.82 -13.83 6.57
CA TYR A 53 6.97 -14.75 7.31
C TYR A 53 5.99 -13.98 8.19
N ARG A 54 4.76 -14.51 8.28
CA ARG A 54 3.74 -14.04 9.21
C ARG A 54 3.55 -15.07 10.32
N VAL A 55 3.61 -14.61 11.57
CA VAL A 55 3.34 -15.43 12.75
C VAL A 55 1.86 -15.29 13.11
N ASN A 56 1.08 -16.38 13.02
CA ASN A 56 -0.38 -16.33 13.11
C ASN A 56 -0.93 -16.36 14.54
N ASN A 57 -0.14 -16.76 15.50
CA ASN A 57 -0.55 -16.89 16.92
C ASN A 57 -0.18 -15.66 17.77
N ILE A 58 0.34 -14.61 17.16
CA ILE A 58 0.62 -13.32 17.81
C ILE A 58 -0.30 -12.28 17.18
N VAL A 59 -1.08 -11.61 18.00
CA VAL A 59 -1.99 -10.54 17.59
C VAL A 59 -1.44 -9.21 18.09
N LEU A 60 -1.25 -8.26 17.20
CA LEU A 60 -0.94 -6.88 17.52
C LEU A 60 -2.22 -6.06 17.47
N GLU A 61 -2.61 -5.47 18.59
CA GLU A 61 -3.69 -4.49 18.59
C GLU A 61 -3.19 -3.20 17.94
N HIS A 62 -3.77 -2.85 16.80
CA HIS A 62 -3.36 -1.70 16.02
C HIS A 62 -4.58 -0.93 15.51
N ASN A 63 -4.64 0.35 15.82
CA ASN A 63 -5.69 1.24 15.33
C ASN A 63 -5.32 1.76 13.92
N GLU A 64 -6.02 1.29 12.90
CA GLU A 64 -5.83 1.71 11.51
C GLU A 64 -6.63 2.97 11.12
N GLY A 65 -6.86 3.88 12.05
CA GLY A 65 -7.63 5.11 11.82
C GLY A 65 -9.15 4.90 11.87
N ASP A 66 -9.90 5.95 11.57
CA ASP A 66 -11.36 5.97 11.69
C ASP A 66 -12.04 5.25 10.52
N LEU A 67 -12.50 4.04 10.77
CA LEU A 67 -13.35 3.30 9.83
C LEU A 67 -14.78 3.85 9.88
N LEU A 68 -15.23 4.47 8.81
CA LEU A 68 -16.63 4.88 8.68
C LEU A 68 -17.51 3.64 8.47
N ARG A 69 -18.51 3.45 9.33
CA ARG A 69 -19.52 2.40 9.14
C ARG A 69 -20.72 2.97 8.38
N LYS A 70 -20.96 2.49 7.16
CA LYS A 70 -22.15 2.84 6.37
C LYS A 70 -22.97 1.58 6.09
N ARG A 71 -24.31 1.71 6.17
CA ARG A 71 -25.25 0.64 5.85
C ARG A 71 -26.00 0.98 4.57
N ILE A 72 -25.95 0.08 3.56
CA ILE A 72 -26.68 0.22 2.30
C ILE A 72 -27.26 -1.16 1.93
N PHE A 73 -28.54 -1.20 1.59
CA PHE A 73 -29.29 -2.44 1.28
C PHE A 73 -29.07 -3.54 2.32
N GLY A 74 -29.09 -3.20 3.60
CA GLY A 74 -28.90 -4.16 4.71
C GLY A 74 -27.46 -4.61 4.96
N LYS A 75 -26.50 -4.30 4.08
CA LYS A 75 -25.08 -4.67 4.21
C LYS A 75 -24.25 -3.53 4.79
N PHE A 76 -23.28 -3.87 5.61
CA PHE A 76 -22.33 -2.90 6.17
C PHE A 76 -21.11 -2.75 5.26
N PHE A 77 -20.73 -1.48 5.03
CA PHE A 77 -19.55 -1.09 4.29
C PHE A 77 -18.66 -0.25 5.20
N TYR A 78 -17.35 -0.45 5.11
CA TYR A 78 -16.34 0.23 5.91
C TYR A 78 -15.40 1.04 4.99
N PRO A 79 -15.81 2.20 4.47
CA PRO A 79 -14.91 3.09 3.74
C PRO A 79 -13.92 3.74 4.72
N ILE A 80 -12.68 3.85 4.32
CA ILE A 80 -11.61 4.42 5.17
C ILE A 80 -11.63 5.94 5.16
N ASN A 81 -12.29 6.56 4.18
CA ASN A 81 -12.34 8.02 3.97
C ASN A 81 -10.96 8.70 4.02
N ASN A 82 -10.02 8.17 3.26
CA ASN A 82 -8.68 8.73 3.19
C ASN A 82 -8.70 10.22 2.79
N PRO A 83 -7.82 11.07 3.36
CA PRO A 83 -7.66 12.43 2.88
C PRO A 83 -7.16 12.47 1.44
N PRO A 84 -7.46 13.52 0.65
CA PRO A 84 -7.10 13.62 -0.76
C PRO A 84 -5.61 13.40 -1.03
N ILE A 85 -4.74 13.94 -0.19
CA ILE A 85 -3.29 13.77 -0.31
C ILE A 85 -2.86 12.29 -0.23
N ARG A 86 -3.56 11.47 0.53
CA ARG A 86 -3.24 10.04 0.62
C ARG A 86 -3.61 9.29 -0.67
N ILE A 87 -4.67 9.74 -1.38
CA ILE A 87 -5.02 9.19 -2.70
C ILE A 87 -3.93 9.51 -3.72
N TYR A 88 -3.34 10.73 -3.67
CA TYR A 88 -2.18 11.09 -4.47
C TYR A 88 -1.01 10.10 -4.28
N TYR A 89 -0.58 9.88 -3.03
CA TYR A 89 0.53 8.96 -2.75
C TYR A 89 0.22 7.53 -3.17
N LYS A 90 -0.97 7.01 -2.84
CA LYS A 90 -1.39 5.67 -3.24
C LYS A 90 -1.34 5.48 -4.75
N THR A 91 -1.81 6.45 -5.50
CA THR A 91 -1.81 6.38 -6.98
C THR A 91 -0.39 6.43 -7.54
N ARG A 92 0.40 7.42 -7.14
CA ARG A 92 1.77 7.61 -7.60
C ARG A 92 2.66 6.40 -7.29
N ASN A 93 2.58 5.93 -6.05
CA ASN A 93 3.41 4.83 -5.58
C ASN A 93 2.97 3.48 -6.14
N LEU A 94 1.67 3.24 -6.35
CA LEU A 94 1.20 2.05 -7.07
C LEU A 94 1.80 1.98 -8.48
N LEU A 95 1.79 3.07 -9.23
CA LEU A 95 2.37 3.13 -10.57
C LEU A 95 3.88 2.82 -10.53
N TYR A 96 4.59 3.36 -9.54
CA TYR A 96 6.00 3.06 -9.32
C TYR A 96 6.25 1.57 -9.09
N ILE A 97 5.48 0.93 -8.20
CA ILE A 97 5.61 -0.49 -7.90
C ILE A 97 5.27 -1.33 -9.12
N LEU A 98 4.19 -1.01 -9.83
CA LEU A 98 3.82 -1.70 -11.06
C LEU A 98 4.92 -1.64 -12.11
N LYS A 99 5.49 -0.46 -12.34
CA LYS A 99 6.61 -0.28 -13.29
C LYS A 99 7.81 -1.17 -12.92
N LYS A 100 8.12 -1.25 -11.62
CA LYS A 100 9.30 -1.96 -11.13
C LYS A 100 9.12 -3.48 -11.02
N TYR A 101 7.94 -3.93 -10.56
CA TYR A 101 7.75 -5.32 -10.12
C TYR A 101 6.77 -6.16 -10.95
N LYS A 102 6.05 -5.60 -11.94
CA LYS A 102 5.05 -6.34 -12.72
C LYS A 102 5.59 -7.57 -13.46
N LYS A 103 6.87 -7.57 -13.83
CA LYS A 103 7.51 -8.71 -14.49
C LYS A 103 8.00 -9.78 -13.50
N ILE A 104 8.24 -9.39 -12.25
CA ILE A 104 8.82 -10.24 -11.21
C ILE A 104 7.71 -10.91 -10.40
N GLU A 105 6.67 -10.13 -10.05
CA GLU A 105 5.54 -10.57 -9.24
C GLU A 105 4.20 -10.19 -9.92
N PRO A 106 3.89 -10.75 -11.09
CA PRO A 106 2.72 -10.34 -11.87
C PRO A 106 1.40 -10.56 -11.13
N ASN A 107 1.26 -11.69 -10.42
CA ASN A 107 0.04 -11.99 -9.66
C ASN A 107 -0.17 -11.01 -8.52
N ARG A 108 0.88 -10.70 -7.76
CA ARG A 108 0.81 -9.71 -6.69
C ARG A 108 0.47 -8.32 -7.22
N MET A 109 1.07 -7.92 -8.31
CA MET A 109 0.77 -6.62 -8.94
C MET A 109 -0.66 -6.54 -9.43
N LYS A 110 -1.21 -7.62 -10.00
CA LYS A 110 -2.62 -7.70 -10.38
C LYS A 110 -3.55 -7.56 -9.18
N GLU A 111 -3.21 -8.19 -8.05
CA GLU A 111 -3.97 -8.04 -6.79
C GLU A 111 -3.96 -6.59 -6.30
N GLU A 112 -2.81 -5.92 -6.30
CA GLU A 112 -2.69 -4.51 -5.89
C GLU A 112 -3.55 -3.59 -6.76
N VAL A 113 -3.55 -3.80 -8.08
CA VAL A 113 -4.42 -3.04 -9.00
C VAL A 113 -5.90 -3.30 -8.69
N ASN A 114 -6.30 -4.55 -8.47
CA ASN A 114 -7.68 -4.90 -8.16
C ASN A 114 -8.14 -4.28 -6.82
N VAL A 115 -7.26 -4.30 -5.81
CA VAL A 115 -7.54 -3.64 -4.52
C VAL A 115 -7.68 -2.13 -4.71
N PHE A 116 -6.79 -1.52 -5.48
CA PHE A 116 -6.84 -0.08 -5.77
C PHE A 116 -8.13 0.30 -6.48
N ILE A 117 -8.52 -0.41 -7.55
CA ILE A 117 -9.77 -0.17 -8.29
C ILE A 117 -10.98 -0.29 -7.37
N ARG A 118 -11.07 -1.36 -6.57
CA ARG A 118 -12.17 -1.53 -5.60
C ARG A 118 -12.25 -0.37 -4.60
N ASN A 119 -11.10 0.14 -4.14
CA ASN A 119 -11.05 1.27 -3.22
C ASN A 119 -11.47 2.58 -3.90
N ILE A 120 -11.12 2.81 -5.17
CA ILE A 120 -11.59 3.96 -5.95
C ILE A 120 -13.11 3.90 -6.15
N ILE A 121 -13.67 2.74 -6.47
CA ILE A 121 -15.13 2.58 -6.59
C ILE A 121 -15.82 2.90 -5.25
N LYS A 122 -15.31 2.36 -4.13
CA LYS A 122 -15.84 2.69 -2.79
C LYS A 122 -15.71 4.18 -2.47
N MET A 123 -14.61 4.80 -2.82
CA MET A 123 -14.38 6.24 -2.63
C MET A 123 -15.43 7.07 -3.40
N ILE A 124 -15.68 6.75 -4.67
CA ILE A 124 -16.64 7.47 -5.50
C ILE A 124 -18.07 7.31 -4.96
N ILE A 125 -18.43 6.14 -4.45
CA ILE A 125 -19.80 5.88 -3.96
C ILE A 125 -20.00 6.46 -2.55
N PHE A 126 -19.07 6.23 -1.62
CA PHE A 126 -19.33 6.37 -0.19
C PHE A 126 -18.59 7.50 0.51
N GLU A 127 -17.48 8.01 -0.06
CA GLU A 127 -16.62 8.96 0.64
C GLU A 127 -16.94 10.42 0.27
N ASN A 128 -16.46 11.33 1.13
CA ASN A 128 -16.56 12.76 0.91
C ASN A 128 -15.40 13.29 0.03
N GLN A 129 -15.48 14.57 -0.37
CA GLN A 129 -14.41 15.26 -1.13
C GLN A 129 -14.01 14.56 -2.44
N LYS A 130 -14.96 13.93 -3.14
CA LYS A 130 -14.71 13.10 -4.33
C LYS A 130 -13.90 13.84 -5.41
N ILE A 131 -14.28 15.07 -5.73
CA ILE A 131 -13.62 15.90 -6.74
C ILE A 131 -12.14 16.16 -6.35
N SER A 132 -11.91 16.54 -5.10
CA SER A 132 -10.55 16.77 -4.59
C SER A 132 -9.70 15.51 -4.65
N LYS A 133 -10.28 14.35 -4.28
CA LYS A 133 -9.60 13.04 -4.37
C LYS A 133 -9.26 12.65 -5.82
N LEU A 134 -10.18 12.88 -6.77
CA LEU A 134 -9.93 12.64 -8.19
C LEU A 134 -8.83 13.57 -8.76
N LYS A 135 -8.84 14.86 -8.37
CA LYS A 135 -7.76 15.79 -8.73
C LYS A 135 -6.41 15.31 -8.20
N MET A 136 -6.36 14.86 -6.94
CA MET A 136 -5.13 14.35 -6.34
C MET A 136 -4.68 13.03 -6.95
N MET A 137 -5.60 12.16 -7.36
CA MET A 137 -5.28 10.95 -8.13
C MET A 137 -4.61 11.32 -9.46
N PHE A 138 -5.20 12.26 -10.22
CA PHE A 138 -4.62 12.73 -11.47
C PHE A 138 -3.22 13.34 -11.28
N LEU A 139 -3.04 14.18 -10.26
CA LEU A 139 -1.73 14.73 -9.89
C LEU A 139 -0.71 13.62 -9.57
N GLY A 140 -1.12 12.58 -8.85
CA GLY A 140 -0.27 11.42 -8.58
C GLY A 140 0.20 10.72 -9.85
N ILE A 141 -0.67 10.59 -10.84
CA ILE A 141 -0.31 10.04 -12.16
C ILE A 141 0.72 10.96 -12.86
N LEU A 142 0.46 12.25 -12.93
CA LEU A 142 1.38 13.22 -13.56
C LEU A 142 2.76 13.21 -12.92
N ASP A 143 2.81 13.25 -11.57
CA ASP A 143 4.07 13.28 -10.83
C ASP A 143 4.86 11.98 -10.97
N PHE A 144 4.18 10.84 -11.10
CA PHE A 144 4.84 9.59 -11.46
C PHE A 144 5.54 9.68 -12.82
N TYR A 145 4.87 10.17 -13.86
CA TYR A 145 5.46 10.31 -15.20
C TYR A 145 6.56 11.35 -15.26
N ARG A 146 6.47 12.41 -14.44
CA ARG A 146 7.52 13.44 -14.28
C ARG A 146 8.67 13.00 -13.38
N ASN A 147 8.61 11.80 -12.80
CA ASN A 147 9.55 11.30 -11.80
C ASN A 147 9.66 12.19 -10.56
N ASN A 148 8.59 12.92 -10.25
CA ASN A 148 8.49 13.77 -9.06
C ASN A 148 8.07 12.92 -7.87
N MET A 149 9.05 12.36 -7.18
CA MET A 149 8.85 11.42 -6.06
C MET A 149 9.19 12.14 -4.73
N GLY A 150 8.95 11.44 -3.61
CA GLY A 150 9.20 11.99 -2.28
C GLY A 150 7.97 12.66 -1.66
N ARG A 151 8.21 13.44 -0.60
CA ARG A 151 7.15 14.21 0.07
C ARG A 151 6.68 15.35 -0.84
N LYS A 152 5.38 15.45 -1.03
CA LYS A 152 4.79 16.60 -1.70
C LYS A 152 4.88 17.79 -0.74
N ILE A 153 5.57 18.82 -1.17
CA ILE A 153 5.63 20.12 -0.50
C ILE A 153 4.57 20.99 -1.19
N ASP A 154 3.65 21.55 -0.42
CA ASP A 154 2.59 22.46 -0.91
C ASP A 154 3.18 23.77 -1.38
#